data_5f573b153f2795868ba87bb831448f92
#
_entry.id   5f573b153f2795868ba87bb831448f92
#
_cell.length_a   1.000
_cell.length_b   1.000
_cell.length_c   1.000
_cell.angle_alpha   90.00
_cell.angle_beta   90.00
_cell.angle_gamma   90.00
#
_symmetry.space_group_name_H-M   'P 1'
#
loop_
_entity.id
_entity.type
_entity.pdbx_description
1 polymer ?
#
loop_
_entity_poly.entity_id
_entity_poly.type
_entity_poly.pdbx_seq_one_letter_code
_entity_poly.pdbx_strand_id
1 'polypeptide(L)'
;SSDLFVSIHVHGNANVPLAAALTALFCAGIALFQALFAWCYARHIRPLPGGMLVGFPALWVVLEWTRGWFLTGFPWLYLGYAHVETSISGWAPVTGVFGLSFICAISGTCLFLAWRSRKPMACTLYAVILATLWGGGEVLKPTQWVARASEEPLRVALIQPNVPQQNKWDRRWYRPILSQLYEATGPVLGADIVVWPEAAVPNYFQRAGDFLEPMAKRASAANTTLITGIPWRPGDGDKYYNSMTALGQGTGVYLKRRLVPFGEYVPLEGLLRGMIDFFDLPMSAFSAGPEDQAPLRAGTYRLAPYICYEIVYAGMVAKGAREADLLITISNDTWFGDSIGPWQHLQIAQMRGRE
;
A
#
# COMPACT_ATOMS: atom_id res chain seq x y z
N SER A 1 5.47 -13.11 7.21
CA SER A 1 6.62 -13.27 8.14
C SER A 1 7.93 -13.54 7.42
N SER A 2 7.96 -14.24 6.27
CA SER A 2 9.19 -14.43 5.47
C SER A 2 9.73 -13.10 4.94
N ASP A 3 8.86 -12.21 4.48
CA ASP A 3 9.13 -10.87 4.01
C ASP A 3 9.79 -9.99 5.09
N LEU A 4 9.27 -10.00 6.32
CA LEU A 4 9.86 -9.26 7.44
C LEU A 4 11.23 -9.81 7.81
N PHE A 5 11.40 -11.15 7.86
CA PHE A 5 12.70 -11.76 8.12
C PHE A 5 13.73 -11.39 7.04
N VAL A 6 13.34 -11.43 5.76
CA VAL A 6 14.20 -11.01 4.64
C VAL A 6 14.61 -9.54 4.79
N SER A 7 13.67 -8.67 5.06
CA SER A 7 13.94 -7.24 5.25
C SER A 7 14.92 -6.98 6.40
N ILE A 8 14.75 -7.65 7.53
CA ILE A 8 15.61 -7.46 8.71
C ILE A 8 17.00 -8.12 8.51
N HIS A 9 17.03 -9.35 7.99
CA HIS A 9 18.29 -10.10 7.87
C HIS A 9 19.11 -9.68 6.65
N VAL A 10 18.49 -9.66 5.45
CA VAL A 10 19.22 -9.44 4.20
C VAL A 10 19.49 -7.95 3.97
N HIS A 11 18.51 -7.09 4.19
CA HIS A 11 18.65 -5.67 3.91
C HIS A 11 19.02 -4.83 5.14
N GLY A 12 18.65 -5.31 6.34
CA GLY A 12 19.01 -4.66 7.61
C GLY A 12 20.30 -5.17 8.25
N ASN A 13 21.00 -6.11 7.60
CA ASN A 13 22.25 -6.71 8.09
C ASN A 13 22.20 -7.31 9.51
N ALA A 14 21.01 -7.59 10.04
CA ALA A 14 20.86 -8.24 11.32
C ALA A 14 21.29 -9.71 11.22
N ASN A 15 21.98 -10.24 12.25
CA ASN A 15 22.30 -11.66 12.28
C ASN A 15 21.03 -12.53 12.36
N VAL A 16 21.13 -13.79 11.94
CA VAL A 16 19.99 -14.72 11.88
C VAL A 16 19.21 -14.82 13.21
N PRO A 17 19.85 -15.01 14.38
CA PRO A 17 19.15 -15.07 15.66
C PRO A 17 18.34 -13.81 15.98
N LEU A 18 18.91 -12.62 15.74
CA LEU A 18 18.24 -11.35 16.00
C LEU A 18 17.06 -11.15 15.02
N ALA A 19 17.27 -11.40 13.72
CA ALA A 19 16.20 -11.30 12.73
C ALA A 19 15.04 -12.27 13.04
N ALA A 20 15.35 -13.49 13.45
CA ALA A 20 14.34 -14.46 13.87
C ALA A 20 13.61 -14.01 15.14
N ALA A 21 14.31 -13.48 16.15
CA ALA A 21 13.71 -12.99 17.38
C ALA A 21 12.77 -11.79 17.13
N LEU A 22 13.22 -10.79 16.33
CA LEU A 22 12.40 -9.61 15.98
C LEU A 22 11.18 -10.01 15.18
N THR A 23 11.33 -10.93 14.21
CA THR A 23 10.20 -11.46 13.43
C THR A 23 9.20 -12.20 14.32
N ALA A 24 9.70 -13.06 15.24
CA ALA A 24 8.86 -13.79 16.19
C ALA A 24 8.11 -12.82 17.14
N LEU A 25 8.78 -11.79 17.63
CA LEU A 25 8.18 -10.76 18.49
C LEU A 25 7.05 -10.00 17.75
N PHE A 26 7.30 -9.60 16.50
CA PHE A 26 6.28 -8.98 15.68
C PHE A 26 5.08 -9.92 15.46
N CYS A 27 5.31 -11.18 15.08
CA CYS A 27 4.25 -12.16 14.90
C CYS A 27 3.47 -12.40 16.21
N ALA A 28 4.15 -12.46 17.37
CA ALA A 28 3.50 -12.55 18.66
C ALA A 28 2.63 -11.33 18.97
N GLY A 29 3.13 -10.13 18.69
CA GLY A 29 2.37 -8.88 18.83
C GLY A 29 1.09 -8.89 18.00
N ILE A 30 1.17 -9.28 16.71
CA ILE A 30 -0.01 -9.41 15.85
C ILE A 30 -0.96 -10.52 16.36
N ALA A 31 -0.42 -11.63 16.87
CA ALA A 31 -1.22 -12.73 17.43
C ALA A 31 -2.02 -12.31 18.67
N LEU A 32 -1.59 -11.28 19.42
CA LEU A 32 -2.37 -10.73 20.54
C LEU A 32 -3.71 -10.16 20.09
N PHE A 33 -3.82 -9.59 18.90
CA PHE A 33 -5.10 -9.18 18.34
C PHE A 33 -6.06 -10.38 18.16
N GLN A 34 -5.55 -11.51 17.67
CA GLN A 34 -6.34 -12.71 17.50
C GLN A 34 -6.73 -13.34 18.86
N ALA A 35 -5.83 -13.30 19.82
CA ALA A 35 -6.11 -13.75 21.18
C ALA A 35 -7.19 -12.88 21.85
N LEU A 36 -7.08 -11.54 21.72
CA LEU A 36 -8.09 -10.60 22.19
C LEU A 36 -9.45 -10.83 21.51
N PHE A 37 -9.45 -11.04 20.18
CA PHE A 37 -10.63 -11.41 19.43
C PHE A 37 -11.30 -12.67 20.01
N ALA A 38 -10.51 -13.74 20.16
CA ALA A 38 -11.04 -15.02 20.66
C ALA A 38 -11.62 -14.87 22.07
N TRP A 39 -10.94 -14.12 22.94
CA TRP A 39 -11.41 -13.85 24.29
C TRP A 39 -12.69 -13.02 24.30
N CYS A 40 -12.75 -11.90 23.60
CA CYS A 40 -13.93 -11.05 23.49
C CYS A 40 -15.12 -11.83 22.92
N TYR A 41 -14.87 -12.58 21.84
CA TYR A 41 -15.91 -13.42 21.23
C TYR A 41 -16.46 -14.44 22.19
N ALA A 42 -15.60 -15.26 22.79
CA ALA A 42 -16.01 -16.35 23.68
C ALA A 42 -16.75 -15.83 24.93
N ARG A 43 -16.26 -14.72 25.51
CA ARG A 43 -16.76 -14.18 26.78
C ARG A 43 -18.02 -13.33 26.65
N HIS A 44 -18.12 -12.56 25.56
CA HIS A 44 -19.12 -11.50 25.45
C HIS A 44 -20.09 -11.69 24.26
N ILE A 45 -19.61 -12.16 23.12
CA ILE A 45 -20.39 -12.16 21.88
C ILE A 45 -21.09 -13.50 21.64
N ARG A 46 -20.39 -14.61 21.85
CA ARG A 46 -20.92 -15.96 21.60
C ARG A 46 -22.23 -16.28 22.36
N PRO A 47 -22.44 -15.82 23.63
CA PRO A 47 -23.69 -16.09 24.34
C PRO A 47 -24.92 -15.33 23.81
N LEU A 48 -24.67 -14.24 23.01
CA LEU A 48 -25.75 -13.39 22.53
C LEU A 48 -26.55 -14.06 21.39
N PRO A 49 -27.87 -13.79 21.29
CA PRO A 49 -28.65 -14.16 20.11
C PRO A 49 -27.99 -13.61 18.83
N GLY A 50 -27.74 -14.47 17.84
CA GLY A 50 -27.03 -14.09 16.62
C GLY A 50 -25.53 -13.87 16.79
N GLY A 51 -24.96 -14.08 17.98
CA GLY A 51 -23.55 -13.85 18.28
C GLY A 51 -22.58 -14.59 17.34
N MET A 52 -22.96 -15.77 16.85
CA MET A 52 -22.15 -16.48 15.86
C MET A 52 -22.37 -15.94 14.44
N LEU A 53 -23.62 -15.71 14.04
CA LEU A 53 -23.94 -15.34 12.65
C LEU A 53 -23.48 -13.91 12.30
N VAL A 54 -23.72 -12.97 13.19
CA VAL A 54 -23.43 -11.54 12.96
C VAL A 54 -22.31 -11.05 13.88
N GLY A 55 -22.34 -11.45 15.15
CA GLY A 55 -21.39 -10.95 16.15
C GLY A 55 -19.95 -11.35 15.88
N PHE A 56 -19.71 -12.59 15.40
CA PHE A 56 -18.36 -13.02 15.00
C PHE A 56 -17.81 -12.21 13.83
N PRO A 57 -18.52 -12.05 12.68
CA PRO A 57 -18.07 -11.22 11.58
C PRO A 57 -17.88 -9.75 11.96
N ALA A 58 -18.80 -9.19 12.74
CA ALA A 58 -18.71 -7.79 13.17
C ALA A 58 -17.47 -7.55 14.06
N LEU A 59 -17.23 -8.42 15.03
CA LEU A 59 -16.05 -8.34 15.90
C LEU A 59 -14.75 -8.51 15.09
N TRP A 60 -14.73 -9.37 14.06
CA TRP A 60 -13.61 -9.54 13.17
C TRP A 60 -13.25 -8.22 12.47
N VAL A 61 -14.26 -7.54 11.90
CA VAL A 61 -14.07 -6.25 11.23
C VAL A 61 -13.59 -5.17 12.20
N VAL A 62 -14.15 -5.11 13.41
CA VAL A 62 -13.67 -4.18 14.46
C VAL A 62 -12.19 -4.41 14.78
N LEU A 63 -11.76 -5.67 14.82
CA LEU A 63 -10.37 -6.02 15.06
C LEU A 63 -9.45 -5.58 13.90
N GLU A 64 -9.86 -5.85 12.64
CA GLU A 64 -9.12 -5.38 11.46
C GLU A 64 -9.03 -3.86 11.44
N TRP A 65 -10.13 -3.15 11.71
CA TRP A 65 -10.18 -1.71 11.79
C TRP A 65 -9.24 -1.18 12.90
N THR A 66 -9.27 -1.77 14.09
CA THR A 66 -8.39 -1.40 15.21
C THR A 66 -6.91 -1.56 14.83
N ARG A 67 -6.57 -2.68 14.17
CA ARG A 67 -5.22 -2.96 13.68
C ARG A 67 -4.77 -1.96 12.61
N GLY A 68 -5.69 -1.31 11.92
CA GLY A 68 -5.41 -0.30 10.90
C GLY A 68 -4.86 1.03 11.42
N TRP A 69 -4.97 1.32 12.72
CA TRP A 69 -4.52 2.58 13.30
C TRP A 69 -3.78 2.43 14.64
N PHE A 70 -3.97 1.34 15.37
CA PHE A 70 -3.30 1.13 16.65
C PHE A 70 -1.79 1.03 16.49
N LEU A 71 -1.01 1.80 17.28
CA LEU A 71 0.45 1.90 17.19
C LEU A 71 0.95 2.22 15.76
N THR A 72 0.37 3.25 15.13
CA THR A 72 0.57 3.67 13.74
C THR A 72 -0.15 2.82 12.68
N GLY A 73 -0.63 1.64 13.06
CA GLY A 73 -1.40 0.74 12.21
C GLY A 73 -0.55 -0.25 11.41
N PHE A 74 -1.11 -1.46 11.26
CA PHE A 74 -0.61 -2.47 10.34
C PHE A 74 -1.80 -3.04 9.54
N PRO A 75 -2.33 -2.29 8.54
CA PRO A 75 -3.49 -2.67 7.74
C PRO A 75 -3.13 -3.68 6.64
N TRP A 76 -2.42 -4.74 6.99
CA TRP A 76 -2.01 -5.84 6.13
C TRP A 76 -2.83 -7.10 6.44
N LEU A 77 -3.03 -7.98 5.47
CA LEU A 77 -3.73 -9.26 5.65
C LEU A 77 -5.17 -9.11 6.16
N TYR A 78 -5.93 -8.11 5.68
CA TYR A 78 -7.37 -8.10 5.87
C TYR A 78 -8.02 -9.17 4.98
N LEU A 79 -9.05 -9.85 5.47
CA LEU A 79 -9.76 -10.90 4.71
C LEU A 79 -10.27 -10.36 3.36
N GLY A 80 -10.73 -9.12 3.34
CA GLY A 80 -11.28 -8.50 2.15
C GLY A 80 -10.28 -8.38 1.00
N TYR A 81 -8.98 -8.25 1.26
CA TYR A 81 -7.99 -8.14 0.18
C TYR A 81 -7.90 -9.38 -0.71
N ALA A 82 -8.13 -10.57 -0.16
CA ALA A 82 -8.13 -11.81 -0.93
C ALA A 82 -9.26 -11.87 -1.98
N HIS A 83 -10.20 -10.94 -1.91
CA HIS A 83 -11.42 -10.95 -2.72
C HIS A 83 -11.45 -9.90 -3.84
N VAL A 84 -10.33 -9.26 -4.16
CA VAL A 84 -10.24 -8.24 -5.21
C VAL A 84 -10.73 -8.72 -6.59
N GLU A 85 -10.54 -9.99 -6.91
CA GLU A 85 -10.95 -10.61 -8.19
C GLU A 85 -12.24 -11.45 -8.09
N THR A 86 -12.77 -11.68 -6.90
CA THR A 86 -13.94 -12.53 -6.71
C THR A 86 -15.27 -11.78 -6.91
N SER A 87 -16.40 -12.49 -6.91
CA SER A 87 -17.73 -11.90 -7.08
C SER A 87 -18.04 -10.82 -6.04
N ILE A 88 -17.60 -10.99 -4.79
CA ILE A 88 -17.89 -10.00 -3.74
C ILE A 88 -17.13 -8.68 -3.90
N SER A 89 -16.15 -8.59 -4.79
CA SER A 89 -15.45 -7.32 -5.05
C SER A 89 -16.37 -6.19 -5.53
N GLY A 90 -17.53 -6.51 -6.11
CA GLY A 90 -18.53 -5.51 -6.48
C GLY A 90 -19.10 -4.71 -5.30
N TRP A 91 -18.96 -5.20 -4.07
CA TRP A 91 -19.31 -4.44 -2.86
C TRP A 91 -18.24 -3.44 -2.42
N ALA A 92 -17.00 -3.53 -2.95
CA ALA A 92 -15.90 -2.65 -2.52
C ALA A 92 -16.21 -1.14 -2.63
N PRO A 93 -16.83 -0.64 -3.73
CA PRO A 93 -17.17 0.79 -3.84
C PRO A 93 -18.18 1.27 -2.79
N VAL A 94 -18.98 0.36 -2.24
CA VAL A 94 -20.04 0.68 -1.26
C VAL A 94 -19.58 0.52 0.17
N THR A 95 -18.80 -0.53 0.46
CA THR A 95 -18.50 -0.95 1.83
C THR A 95 -17.01 -1.00 2.16
N GLY A 96 -16.17 -0.76 1.17
CA GLY A 96 -14.71 -0.88 1.29
C GLY A 96 -14.25 -2.30 1.62
N VAL A 97 -12.94 -2.45 1.85
CA VAL A 97 -12.31 -3.72 2.23
C VAL A 97 -12.93 -4.34 3.49
N PHE A 98 -13.38 -3.52 4.43
CA PHE A 98 -13.99 -4.00 5.66
C PHE A 98 -15.34 -4.69 5.43
N GLY A 99 -16.14 -4.21 4.46
CA GLY A 99 -17.36 -4.88 4.05
C GLY A 99 -17.08 -6.24 3.41
N LEU A 100 -16.02 -6.33 2.59
CA LEU A 100 -15.60 -7.60 2.01
C LEU A 100 -15.10 -8.56 3.10
N SER A 101 -14.35 -8.09 4.09
CA SER A 101 -13.96 -8.89 5.26
C SER A 101 -15.17 -9.40 6.03
N PHE A 102 -16.20 -8.54 6.21
CA PHE A 102 -17.46 -8.95 6.83
C PHE A 102 -18.17 -10.06 6.02
N ILE A 103 -18.29 -9.88 4.70
CA ILE A 103 -18.90 -10.85 3.80
C ILE A 103 -18.15 -12.19 3.83
N CYS A 104 -16.82 -12.16 3.84
CA CYS A 104 -16.00 -13.35 3.96
C CYS A 104 -16.26 -14.08 5.30
N ALA A 105 -16.22 -13.35 6.40
CA ALA A 105 -16.41 -13.91 7.74
C ALA A 105 -17.83 -14.46 7.92
N ILE A 106 -18.87 -13.74 7.47
CA ILE A 106 -20.26 -14.24 7.55
C ILE A 106 -20.49 -15.45 6.65
N SER A 107 -19.79 -15.53 5.51
CA SER A 107 -19.83 -16.71 4.65
C SER A 107 -19.31 -17.95 5.39
N GLY A 108 -18.16 -17.83 6.05
CA GLY A 108 -17.64 -18.91 6.90
C GLY A 108 -18.59 -19.32 8.01
N THR A 109 -19.23 -18.36 8.69
CA THR A 109 -20.21 -18.69 9.75
C THR A 109 -21.50 -19.32 9.22
N CYS A 110 -22.00 -18.89 8.06
CA CYS A 110 -23.15 -19.52 7.40
C CYS A 110 -22.86 -20.97 7.06
N LEU A 111 -21.71 -21.26 6.45
CA LEU A 111 -21.29 -22.63 6.12
C LEU A 111 -21.17 -23.50 7.39
N PHE A 112 -20.54 -22.98 8.43
CA PHE A 112 -20.40 -23.69 9.70
C PHE A 112 -21.76 -23.97 10.36
N LEU A 113 -22.66 -22.98 10.41
CA LEU A 113 -23.99 -23.13 11.00
C LEU A 113 -24.87 -24.07 10.19
N ALA A 114 -24.82 -24.07 8.86
CA ALA A 114 -25.48 -25.01 8.00
C ALA A 114 -25.03 -26.45 8.30
N TRP A 115 -23.73 -26.66 8.36
CA TRP A 115 -23.13 -27.95 8.70
C TRP A 115 -23.57 -28.46 10.10
N ARG A 116 -23.55 -27.56 11.09
CA ARG A 116 -23.93 -27.91 12.48
C ARG A 116 -25.43 -28.16 12.66
N SER A 117 -26.26 -27.31 12.07
CA SER A 117 -27.73 -27.35 12.28
C SER A 117 -28.36 -28.55 11.61
N ARG A 118 -27.96 -28.90 10.38
CA ARG A 118 -28.53 -29.94 9.51
C ARG A 118 -30.08 -29.84 9.32
N LYS A 119 -30.69 -28.71 9.76
CA LYS A 119 -32.12 -28.44 9.56
C LYS A 119 -32.35 -27.82 8.20
N PRO A 120 -33.24 -28.39 7.32
CA PRO A 120 -33.41 -27.87 5.96
C PRO A 120 -33.71 -26.38 5.89
N MET A 121 -34.63 -25.90 6.70
CA MET A 121 -34.98 -24.46 6.73
C MET A 121 -33.82 -23.55 7.13
N ALA A 122 -32.98 -23.94 8.07
CA ALA A 122 -31.81 -23.18 8.46
C ALA A 122 -30.75 -23.20 7.34
N CYS A 123 -30.52 -24.34 6.70
CA CYS A 123 -29.63 -24.48 5.57
C CYS A 123 -30.11 -23.61 4.39
N THR A 124 -31.40 -23.58 4.10
CA THR A 124 -31.98 -22.69 3.08
C THR A 124 -31.73 -21.22 3.41
N LEU A 125 -31.95 -20.79 4.65
CA LEU A 125 -31.68 -19.42 5.08
C LEU A 125 -30.20 -19.02 4.83
N TYR A 126 -29.26 -19.86 5.25
CA TYR A 126 -27.83 -19.58 5.05
C TYR A 126 -27.44 -19.59 3.57
N ALA A 127 -28.03 -20.50 2.78
CA ALA A 127 -27.83 -20.51 1.33
C ALA A 127 -28.35 -19.22 0.66
N VAL A 128 -29.51 -18.71 1.09
CA VAL A 128 -30.05 -17.43 0.61
C VAL A 128 -29.15 -16.28 0.99
N ILE A 129 -28.64 -16.22 2.23
CA ILE A 129 -27.68 -15.18 2.64
C ILE A 129 -26.44 -15.20 1.73
N LEU A 130 -25.84 -16.38 1.54
CA LEU A 130 -24.67 -16.53 0.68
C LEU A 130 -24.97 -16.12 -0.77
N ALA A 131 -26.08 -16.58 -1.34
CA ALA A 131 -26.47 -16.24 -2.69
C ALA A 131 -26.69 -14.73 -2.86
N THR A 132 -27.29 -14.06 -1.87
CA THR A 132 -27.50 -12.60 -1.88
C THR A 132 -26.20 -11.85 -1.82
N LEU A 133 -25.27 -12.23 -0.93
CA LEU A 133 -24.00 -11.52 -0.77
C LEU A 133 -23.06 -11.73 -1.97
N TRP A 134 -22.91 -12.94 -2.44
CA TRP A 134 -22.02 -13.25 -3.58
C TRP A 134 -22.67 -12.88 -4.91
N GLY A 135 -23.95 -13.18 -5.12
CA GLY A 135 -24.69 -12.78 -6.31
C GLY A 135 -24.88 -11.26 -6.39
N GLY A 136 -25.17 -10.59 -5.27
CA GLY A 136 -25.26 -9.15 -5.20
C GLY A 136 -23.93 -8.46 -5.58
N GLY A 137 -22.81 -8.99 -5.10
CA GLY A 137 -21.50 -8.49 -5.51
C GLY A 137 -21.25 -8.64 -7.02
N GLU A 138 -21.62 -9.80 -7.60
CA GLU A 138 -21.49 -10.01 -9.06
C GLU A 138 -22.34 -9.03 -9.87
N VAL A 139 -23.55 -8.76 -9.43
CA VAL A 139 -24.46 -7.77 -10.07
C VAL A 139 -23.90 -6.36 -9.97
N LEU A 140 -23.22 -6.01 -8.90
CA LEU A 140 -22.64 -4.67 -8.69
C LEU A 140 -21.34 -4.44 -9.45
N LYS A 141 -20.59 -5.48 -9.84
CA LYS A 141 -19.30 -5.32 -10.56
C LYS A 141 -19.35 -4.41 -11.80
N PRO A 142 -20.34 -4.53 -12.71
CA PRO A 142 -20.39 -3.70 -13.88
C PRO A 142 -20.87 -2.26 -13.61
N THR A 143 -21.27 -1.95 -12.38
CA THR A 143 -21.78 -0.62 -12.03
C THR A 143 -20.64 0.40 -12.06
N GLN A 144 -20.83 1.46 -12.84
CA GLN A 144 -19.92 2.59 -12.89
C GLN A 144 -20.25 3.57 -11.76
N TRP A 145 -19.41 3.59 -10.72
CA TRP A 145 -19.61 4.39 -9.52
C TRP A 145 -19.08 5.82 -9.63
N VAL A 146 -18.16 6.07 -10.55
CA VAL A 146 -17.51 7.37 -10.77
C VAL A 146 -17.64 7.78 -12.24
N ALA A 147 -17.79 9.07 -12.51
CA ALA A 147 -17.72 9.58 -13.86
C ALA A 147 -16.28 9.50 -14.39
N ARG A 148 -16.14 9.26 -15.68
CA ARG A 148 -14.84 9.33 -16.34
C ARG A 148 -14.34 10.77 -16.37
N ALA A 149 -13.07 10.97 -16.05
CA ALA A 149 -12.44 12.29 -16.12
C ALA A 149 -12.21 12.76 -17.58
N SER A 150 -12.18 11.82 -18.54
CA SER A 150 -12.02 12.08 -19.97
C SER A 150 -12.69 10.99 -20.79
N GLU A 151 -13.17 11.35 -21.98
CA GLU A 151 -13.64 10.40 -23.00
C GLU A 151 -12.47 9.63 -23.64
N GLU A 152 -11.32 10.28 -23.79
CA GLU A 152 -10.12 9.66 -24.34
C GLU A 152 -9.33 8.94 -23.25
N PRO A 153 -8.88 7.69 -23.50
CA PRO A 153 -8.05 6.96 -22.55
C PRO A 153 -6.66 7.58 -22.43
N LEU A 154 -6.18 7.76 -21.20
CA LEU A 154 -4.79 8.15 -20.93
C LEU A 154 -3.84 7.01 -21.24
N ARG A 155 -2.77 7.33 -21.98
CA ARG A 155 -1.66 6.41 -22.22
C ARG A 155 -0.63 6.54 -21.11
N VAL A 156 -0.50 5.50 -20.29
CA VAL A 156 0.43 5.48 -19.16
C VAL A 156 1.50 4.44 -19.39
N ALA A 157 2.77 4.81 -19.28
CA ALA A 157 3.90 3.90 -19.32
C ALA A 157 4.53 3.76 -17.93
N LEU A 158 4.67 2.54 -17.46
CA LEU A 158 5.30 2.22 -16.18
C LEU A 158 6.71 1.66 -16.45
N ILE A 159 7.73 2.31 -15.90
CA ILE A 159 9.13 1.87 -16.02
C ILE A 159 9.51 1.08 -14.77
N GLN A 160 9.87 -0.18 -14.95
CA GLN A 160 10.29 -1.08 -13.89
C GLN A 160 11.75 -1.51 -14.10
N PRO A 161 12.72 -0.78 -13.56
CA PRO A 161 14.15 -1.02 -13.83
C PRO A 161 14.71 -2.26 -13.10
N ASN A 162 13.99 -2.82 -12.13
CA ASN A 162 14.41 -3.99 -11.35
C ASN A 162 15.82 -3.87 -10.75
N VAL A 163 16.15 -2.72 -10.19
CA VAL A 163 17.45 -2.48 -9.55
C VAL A 163 17.52 -3.27 -8.24
N PRO A 164 18.48 -4.19 -8.07
CA PRO A 164 18.67 -4.89 -6.79
C PRO A 164 18.90 -3.91 -5.64
N GLN A 165 18.29 -4.19 -4.48
CA GLN A 165 18.33 -3.26 -3.34
C GLN A 165 19.76 -2.94 -2.88
N GLN A 166 20.67 -3.91 -2.88
CA GLN A 166 22.08 -3.72 -2.53
C GLN A 166 22.84 -2.77 -3.47
N ASN A 167 22.38 -2.63 -4.71
CA ASN A 167 23.01 -1.79 -5.73
C ASN A 167 22.46 -0.37 -5.72
N LYS A 168 21.26 -0.19 -5.22
CA LYS A 168 20.49 1.06 -5.35
C LYS A 168 21.22 2.28 -4.77
N TRP A 169 21.92 2.13 -3.65
CA TRP A 169 22.60 3.21 -2.95
C TRP A 169 24.14 3.17 -3.12
N ASP A 170 24.66 2.23 -3.89
CA ASP A 170 26.08 2.14 -4.20
C ASP A 170 26.44 3.15 -5.29
N ARG A 171 27.41 4.03 -5.02
CA ARG A 171 27.87 5.06 -5.96
C ARG A 171 28.31 4.52 -7.32
N ARG A 172 28.80 3.27 -7.37
CA ARG A 172 29.23 2.60 -8.62
C ARG A 172 28.04 2.35 -9.55
N TRP A 173 26.83 2.15 -8.98
CA TRP A 173 25.61 1.87 -9.73
C TRP A 173 24.80 3.13 -10.07
N TYR A 174 25.17 4.30 -9.56
CA TYR A 174 24.45 5.54 -9.81
C TYR A 174 24.27 5.82 -11.30
N ARG A 175 25.40 5.89 -12.08
CA ARG A 175 25.34 6.12 -13.51
C ARG A 175 24.64 5.01 -14.29
N PRO A 176 24.91 3.71 -14.07
CA PRO A 176 24.16 2.63 -14.69
C PRO A 176 22.65 2.72 -14.47
N ILE A 177 22.18 3.06 -13.25
CA ILE A 177 20.75 3.22 -12.95
C ILE A 177 20.16 4.38 -13.77
N LEU A 178 20.84 5.52 -13.83
CA LEU A 178 20.39 6.66 -14.63
C LEU A 178 20.35 6.35 -16.14
N SER A 179 21.34 5.63 -16.67
CA SER A 179 21.37 5.18 -18.08
C SER A 179 20.17 4.28 -18.38
N GLN A 180 19.91 3.31 -17.51
CA GLN A 180 18.76 2.40 -17.64
C GLN A 180 17.43 3.16 -17.67
N LEU A 181 17.23 4.12 -16.76
CA LEU A 181 16.02 4.97 -16.75
C LEU A 181 15.91 5.80 -18.03
N TYR A 182 17.02 6.39 -18.48
CA TYR A 182 17.06 7.17 -19.70
C TYR A 182 16.70 6.35 -20.94
N GLU A 183 17.32 5.17 -21.09
CA GLU A 183 17.10 4.25 -22.22
C GLU A 183 15.69 3.68 -22.22
N ALA A 184 15.17 3.25 -21.05
CA ALA A 184 13.82 2.71 -20.93
C ALA A 184 12.73 3.77 -21.18
N THR A 185 13.02 5.04 -20.89
CA THR A 185 12.04 6.13 -21.08
C THR A 185 11.97 6.56 -22.55
N GLY A 186 13.05 6.49 -23.30
CA GLY A 186 13.09 6.93 -24.69
C GLY A 186 11.95 6.42 -25.57
N PRO A 187 11.72 5.11 -25.65
CA PRO A 187 10.67 4.50 -26.50
C PRO A 187 9.24 4.85 -26.11
N VAL A 188 9.00 5.29 -24.88
CA VAL A 188 7.65 5.58 -24.35
C VAL A 188 7.36 7.06 -24.22
N LEU A 189 8.27 7.94 -24.61
CA LEU A 189 8.01 9.36 -24.74
C LEU A 189 6.90 9.61 -25.77
N GLY A 190 5.97 10.50 -25.43
CA GLY A 190 4.70 10.67 -26.15
C GLY A 190 3.53 9.96 -25.49
N ALA A 191 3.74 9.11 -24.47
CA ALA A 191 2.70 8.74 -23.55
C ALA A 191 2.32 9.96 -22.68
N ASP A 192 1.06 10.02 -22.24
CA ASP A 192 0.58 11.16 -21.43
C ASP A 192 1.28 11.21 -20.07
N ILE A 193 1.51 10.03 -19.48
CA ILE A 193 2.21 9.89 -18.20
C ILE A 193 3.24 8.76 -18.30
N VAL A 194 4.47 9.03 -17.90
CA VAL A 194 5.52 8.03 -17.66
C VAL A 194 5.81 8.00 -16.18
N VAL A 195 5.81 6.82 -15.56
CA VAL A 195 6.00 6.65 -14.13
C VAL A 195 7.27 5.86 -13.85
N TRP A 196 8.16 6.42 -13.06
CA TRP A 196 9.30 5.75 -12.45
C TRP A 196 8.98 5.34 -11.02
N PRO A 197 9.60 4.27 -10.50
CA PRO A 197 9.31 3.75 -9.17
C PRO A 197 9.78 4.66 -8.03
N GLU A 198 9.51 4.24 -6.81
CA GLU A 198 10.00 4.86 -5.58
C GLU A 198 11.52 4.89 -5.55
N ALA A 199 12.07 6.04 -5.16
CA ALA A 199 13.51 6.30 -5.13
C ALA A 199 14.23 5.81 -6.42
N ALA A 200 13.64 6.08 -7.59
CA ALA A 200 14.19 5.68 -8.88
C ALA A 200 15.55 6.30 -9.12
N VAL A 201 15.72 7.56 -8.73
CA VAL A 201 17.00 8.28 -8.77
C VAL A 201 17.61 8.25 -7.36
N PRO A 202 18.72 7.50 -7.14
CA PRO A 202 19.32 7.35 -5.82
C PRO A 202 20.22 8.53 -5.44
N ASN A 203 19.64 9.72 -5.41
CA ASN A 203 20.25 10.98 -4.99
C ASN A 203 19.13 11.95 -4.57
N TYR A 204 19.50 13.02 -3.87
CA TYR A 204 18.54 14.08 -3.58
C TYR A 204 18.16 14.85 -4.85
N PHE A 205 16.89 15.23 -4.95
CA PHE A 205 16.36 16.02 -6.07
C PHE A 205 17.23 17.23 -6.38
N GLN A 206 17.63 17.97 -5.35
CA GLN A 206 18.44 19.18 -5.46
C GLN A 206 19.87 18.95 -6.02
N ARG A 207 20.32 17.69 -6.04
CA ARG A 207 21.64 17.28 -6.55
C ARG A 207 21.57 16.48 -7.84
N ALA A 208 20.37 16.18 -8.31
CA ALA A 208 20.14 15.37 -9.51
C ALA A 208 19.80 16.24 -10.75
N GLY A 209 19.97 17.55 -10.69
CA GLY A 209 19.61 18.50 -11.75
C GLY A 209 20.22 18.14 -13.10
N ASP A 210 21.51 17.80 -13.13
CA ASP A 210 22.21 17.43 -14.36
C ASP A 210 21.55 16.27 -15.14
N PHE A 211 20.82 15.40 -14.45
CA PHE A 211 20.05 14.32 -15.05
C PHE A 211 18.58 14.67 -15.24
N LEU A 212 17.95 15.24 -14.23
CA LEU A 212 16.51 15.48 -14.23
C LEU A 212 16.09 16.61 -15.17
N GLU A 213 16.88 17.66 -15.31
CA GLU A 213 16.55 18.78 -16.20
C GLU A 213 16.52 18.37 -17.69
N PRO A 214 17.52 17.64 -18.22
CA PRO A 214 17.43 17.10 -19.57
C PRO A 214 16.25 16.16 -19.77
N MET A 215 15.96 15.30 -18.78
CA MET A 215 14.80 14.40 -18.84
C MET A 215 13.48 15.16 -18.84
N ALA A 216 13.33 16.17 -18.00
CA ALA A 216 12.15 17.05 -17.96
C ALA A 216 11.95 17.78 -19.29
N LYS A 217 13.03 18.31 -19.92
CA LYS A 217 12.98 18.96 -21.23
C LYS A 217 12.52 17.98 -22.32
N ARG A 218 13.07 16.76 -22.33
CA ARG A 218 12.66 15.70 -23.30
C ARG A 218 11.20 15.31 -23.12
N ALA A 219 10.77 15.11 -21.87
CA ALA A 219 9.37 14.79 -21.55
C ALA A 219 8.44 15.94 -21.99
N SER A 220 8.82 17.18 -21.68
CA SER A 220 8.04 18.36 -22.09
C SER A 220 7.91 18.48 -23.61
N ALA A 221 9.03 18.28 -24.34
CA ALA A 221 9.03 18.31 -25.81
C ALA A 221 8.17 17.22 -26.45
N ALA A 222 7.96 16.10 -25.75
CA ALA A 222 7.11 14.99 -26.17
C ALA A 222 5.66 15.09 -25.61
N ASN A 223 5.28 16.21 -24.98
CA ASN A 223 4.00 16.38 -24.27
C ASN A 223 3.74 15.30 -23.20
N THR A 224 4.78 14.83 -22.53
CA THR A 224 4.73 13.77 -21.52
C THR A 224 4.91 14.36 -20.12
N THR A 225 4.09 13.91 -19.17
CA THR A 225 4.36 14.07 -17.74
C THR A 225 5.23 12.93 -17.25
N LEU A 226 6.38 13.23 -16.66
CA LEU A 226 7.26 12.25 -16.02
C LEU A 226 7.08 12.31 -14.51
N ILE A 227 6.61 11.22 -13.91
CA ILE A 227 6.49 11.06 -12.46
C ILE A 227 7.69 10.25 -11.97
N THR A 228 8.37 10.73 -10.93
CA THR A 228 9.51 10.03 -10.35
C THR A 228 9.48 10.02 -8.83
N GLY A 229 9.80 8.87 -8.22
CA GLY A 229 10.20 8.80 -6.82
C GLY A 229 11.65 9.23 -6.66
N ILE A 230 11.90 10.17 -5.75
CA ILE A 230 13.25 10.70 -5.49
C ILE A 230 13.34 11.27 -4.07
N PRO A 231 14.41 11.04 -3.31
CA PRO A 231 14.63 11.73 -2.05
C PRO A 231 14.68 13.25 -2.19
N TRP A 232 14.02 13.95 -1.28
CA TRP A 232 13.92 15.41 -1.27
C TRP A 232 14.55 16.00 -0.01
N ARG A 233 15.44 16.96 -0.15
CA ARG A 233 16.08 17.67 0.97
C ARG A 233 15.93 19.17 0.79
N PRO A 234 14.98 19.84 1.47
CA PRO A 234 14.83 21.29 1.36
C PRO A 234 15.95 22.02 2.11
N GLY A 235 16.74 22.81 1.41
CA GLY A 235 17.81 23.62 1.99
C GLY A 235 18.93 22.82 2.68
N ASP A 236 19.62 23.46 3.62
CA ASP A 236 20.75 22.88 4.37
C ASP A 236 20.31 22.20 5.71
N GLY A 237 19.02 22.07 5.92
CA GLY A 237 18.47 21.43 7.13
C GLY A 237 18.73 19.92 7.18
N ASP A 238 18.62 19.34 8.39
CA ASP A 238 18.81 17.89 8.60
C ASP A 238 17.63 17.03 8.12
N LYS A 239 16.50 17.65 7.79
CA LYS A 239 15.30 16.94 7.35
C LYS A 239 15.42 16.52 5.88
N TYR A 240 15.09 15.26 5.61
CA TYR A 240 14.92 14.77 4.27
C TYR A 240 13.67 13.86 4.17
N TYR A 241 13.12 13.80 2.99
CA TYR A 241 11.83 13.19 2.74
C TYR A 241 11.91 12.17 1.62
N ASN A 242 11.16 11.11 1.70
CA ASN A 242 10.79 10.31 0.55
C ASN A 242 9.74 11.09 -0.25
N SER A 243 9.91 11.24 -1.55
CA SER A 243 9.04 12.11 -2.35
C SER A 243 8.67 11.53 -3.70
N MET A 244 7.59 12.07 -4.26
CA MET A 244 7.15 11.86 -5.63
C MET A 244 7.07 13.23 -6.32
N THR A 245 7.69 13.36 -7.48
CA THR A 245 7.77 14.63 -8.20
C THR A 245 7.27 14.47 -9.62
N ALA A 246 6.51 15.46 -10.10
CA ALA A 246 6.05 15.54 -11.48
C ALA A 246 6.95 16.51 -12.28
N LEU A 247 7.39 16.10 -13.45
CA LEU A 247 8.30 16.81 -14.35
C LEU A 247 7.72 16.85 -15.77
N GLY A 248 8.36 17.59 -16.68
CA GLY A 248 7.92 17.71 -18.07
C GLY A 248 6.66 18.56 -18.18
N GLN A 249 5.55 17.97 -18.61
CA GLN A 249 4.22 18.62 -18.60
C GLN A 249 3.54 18.58 -17.24
N GLY A 250 4.12 17.85 -16.28
CA GLY A 250 3.61 17.75 -14.92
C GLY A 250 4.23 18.76 -13.98
N THR A 251 3.53 19.03 -12.86
CA THR A 251 4.01 19.91 -11.80
C THR A 251 3.62 19.35 -10.42
N GLY A 252 4.44 19.72 -9.44
CA GLY A 252 4.18 19.41 -8.03
C GLY A 252 5.20 18.45 -7.45
N VAL A 253 5.26 18.48 -6.13
CA VAL A 253 6.07 17.59 -5.29
C VAL A 253 5.18 17.11 -4.15
N TYR A 254 5.21 15.82 -3.90
CA TYR A 254 4.57 15.19 -2.77
C TYR A 254 5.61 14.58 -1.84
N LEU A 255 5.51 14.86 -0.58
CA LEU A 255 6.38 14.35 0.48
C LEU A 255 5.62 13.26 1.25
N LYS A 256 6.19 12.07 1.37
CA LYS A 256 5.58 10.93 2.05
C LYS A 256 5.16 11.28 3.47
N ARG A 257 3.90 11.02 3.83
CA ARG A 257 3.30 11.36 5.13
C ARG A 257 3.35 10.20 6.12
N ARG A 258 3.09 8.99 5.63
CA ARG A 258 3.03 7.77 6.45
C ARG A 258 4.28 6.93 6.23
N LEU A 259 5.19 7.06 7.17
CA LEU A 259 6.47 6.35 7.13
C LEU A 259 6.31 4.92 7.66
N VAL A 260 7.15 4.03 7.14
CA VAL A 260 7.23 2.63 7.58
C VAL A 260 7.99 2.58 8.91
N PRO A 261 7.34 2.10 10.01
CA PRO A 261 8.03 1.91 11.27
C PRO A 261 9.24 0.97 11.11
N PHE A 262 10.36 1.32 11.75
CA PHE A 262 11.64 0.61 11.70
C PHE A 262 12.34 0.58 10.32
N GLY A 263 11.67 0.95 9.25
CA GLY A 263 12.25 1.04 7.91
C GLY A 263 12.64 2.48 7.52
N GLU A 264 11.76 3.43 7.79
CA GLU A 264 11.94 4.84 7.42
C GLU A 264 12.07 5.77 8.64
N TYR A 265 11.63 5.32 9.80
CA TYR A 265 11.87 5.98 11.10
C TYR A 265 11.94 4.93 12.21
N VAL A 266 12.62 5.27 13.30
CA VAL A 266 12.73 4.40 14.49
C VAL A 266 11.72 4.87 15.53
N PRO A 267 10.65 4.10 15.83
CA PRO A 267 9.78 4.40 16.96
C PRO A 267 10.59 4.38 18.26
N LEU A 268 10.32 5.32 19.18
CA LEU A 268 11.05 5.47 20.44
C LEU A 268 12.57 5.66 20.20
N GLU A 269 12.94 6.44 19.20
CA GLU A 269 14.32 6.68 18.75
C GLU A 269 15.29 6.90 19.92
N GLY A 270 14.93 7.73 20.90
CA GLY A 270 15.77 8.03 22.06
C GLY A 270 16.10 6.83 22.94
N LEU A 271 15.34 5.73 22.81
CA LEU A 271 15.58 4.49 23.57
C LEU A 271 16.28 3.42 22.71
N LEU A 272 15.95 3.34 21.42
CA LEU A 272 16.34 2.23 20.55
C LEU A 272 17.54 2.52 19.66
N ARG A 273 17.77 3.78 19.28
CA ARG A 273 18.93 4.17 18.46
C ARG A 273 20.23 3.96 19.23
N GLY A 274 21.20 3.34 18.58
CA GLY A 274 22.48 2.95 19.20
C GLY A 274 22.45 1.63 20.00
N MET A 275 21.27 1.00 20.16
CA MET A 275 21.21 -0.33 20.79
C MET A 275 21.44 -1.47 19.80
N ILE A 276 21.10 -1.27 18.55
CA ILE A 276 21.20 -2.29 17.48
C ILE A 276 21.54 -1.55 16.18
N ASP A 277 22.61 -1.93 15.49
CA ASP A 277 23.04 -1.34 14.22
C ASP A 277 21.94 -1.33 13.14
N PHE A 278 20.99 -2.25 13.22
CA PHE A 278 19.80 -2.29 12.36
C PHE A 278 18.97 -1.00 12.42
N PHE A 279 18.94 -0.30 13.55
CA PHE A 279 18.18 0.97 13.69
C PHE A 279 18.98 2.19 13.24
N ASP A 280 20.25 2.03 12.92
CA ASP A 280 21.15 3.10 12.50
C ASP A 280 21.35 3.16 10.97
N LEU A 281 20.45 2.50 10.20
CA LEU A 281 20.49 2.54 8.73
C LEU A 281 20.27 3.97 8.23
N PRO A 282 20.98 4.42 7.17
CA PRO A 282 20.83 5.76 6.60
C PRO A 282 19.41 6.11 6.20
N MET A 283 18.57 5.09 5.90
CA MET A 283 17.17 5.26 5.49
C MET A 283 16.19 5.33 6.67
N SER A 284 16.62 5.10 7.89
CA SER A 284 15.78 5.11 9.09
C SER A 284 15.57 6.49 9.71
N ALA A 285 15.81 7.57 8.97
CA ALA A 285 15.71 8.94 9.45
C ALA A 285 14.92 9.87 8.50
N PHE A 286 13.99 9.32 7.70
CA PHE A 286 13.09 10.14 6.91
C PHE A 286 12.17 10.96 7.82
N SER A 287 11.89 12.19 7.38
CA SER A 287 10.87 13.03 8.00
C SER A 287 9.52 12.82 7.34
N ALA A 288 8.45 12.84 8.12
CA ALA A 288 7.10 12.82 7.57
C ALA A 288 6.78 14.16 6.92
N GLY A 289 6.19 14.11 5.72
CA GLY A 289 5.67 15.28 5.03
C GLY A 289 4.43 15.85 5.74
N PRO A 290 4.02 17.09 5.39
CA PRO A 290 2.82 17.71 5.94
C PRO A 290 1.55 16.92 5.54
N GLU A 291 0.52 16.97 6.38
CA GLU A 291 -0.74 16.24 6.16
C GLU A 291 -1.52 16.78 4.95
N ASP A 292 -1.54 18.10 4.77
CA ASP A 292 -2.23 18.73 3.66
C ASP A 292 -1.24 19.11 2.56
N GLN A 293 -1.30 18.38 1.45
CA GLN A 293 -0.49 18.60 0.27
C GLN A 293 -1.38 18.58 -0.96
N ALA A 294 -1.13 19.49 -1.89
CA ALA A 294 -1.85 19.53 -3.15
C ALA A 294 -1.59 18.27 -3.99
N PRO A 295 -2.57 17.80 -4.77
CA PRO A 295 -2.36 16.76 -5.76
C PRO A 295 -1.24 17.14 -6.75
N LEU A 296 -0.53 16.15 -7.26
CA LEU A 296 0.36 16.35 -8.40
C LEU A 296 -0.49 16.66 -9.65
N ARG A 297 0.11 17.31 -10.63
CA ARG A 297 -0.56 17.58 -11.90
C ARG A 297 0.13 16.86 -13.06
N ALA A 298 -0.67 16.28 -13.95
CA ALA A 298 -0.25 15.73 -15.23
C ALA A 298 -1.10 16.38 -16.31
N GLY A 299 -0.57 17.45 -16.94
CA GLY A 299 -1.39 18.30 -17.80
C GLY A 299 -2.59 18.89 -17.03
N THR A 300 -3.80 18.58 -17.46
CA THR A 300 -5.05 19.02 -16.80
C THR A 300 -5.48 18.12 -15.64
N TYR A 301 -4.92 16.89 -15.52
CA TYR A 301 -5.33 15.91 -14.52
C TYR A 301 -4.67 16.16 -13.18
N ARG A 302 -5.45 15.95 -12.11
CA ARG A 302 -4.98 15.95 -10.72
C ARG A 302 -4.70 14.51 -10.29
N LEU A 303 -3.51 14.26 -9.77
CA LEU A 303 -3.08 12.94 -9.32
C LEU A 303 -3.00 12.93 -7.80
N ALA A 304 -3.68 11.98 -7.15
CA ALA A 304 -3.47 11.70 -5.72
C ALA A 304 -2.27 10.75 -5.57
N PRO A 305 -1.14 11.24 -5.04
CA PRO A 305 0.08 10.47 -4.93
C PRO A 305 0.13 9.67 -3.63
N TYR A 306 0.62 8.43 -3.72
CA TYR A 306 0.94 7.57 -2.58
C TYR A 306 2.28 6.90 -2.81
N ILE A 307 3.10 6.82 -1.75
CA ILE A 307 4.41 6.20 -1.84
C ILE A 307 4.41 4.94 -0.97
N CYS A 308 4.55 3.78 -1.63
CA CYS A 308 4.74 2.47 -1.00
C CYS A 308 3.64 2.18 0.05
N TYR A 309 4.01 2.06 1.30
CA TYR A 309 3.14 1.73 2.43
C TYR A 309 1.90 2.64 2.59
N GLU A 310 1.89 3.83 2.03
CA GLU A 310 0.74 4.75 2.14
C GLU A 310 -0.53 4.21 1.50
N ILE A 311 -0.42 3.40 0.45
CA ILE A 311 -1.57 2.82 -0.26
C ILE A 311 -2.39 1.86 0.63
N VAL A 312 -1.80 1.36 1.73
CA VAL A 312 -2.50 0.44 2.63
C VAL A 312 -3.56 1.15 3.49
N TYR A 313 -3.46 2.48 3.65
CA TYR A 313 -4.37 3.27 4.50
C TYR A 313 -5.61 3.73 3.73
N ALA A 314 -6.67 2.93 3.76
CA ALA A 314 -7.91 3.19 3.02
C ALA A 314 -8.47 4.61 3.23
N GLY A 315 -8.53 5.09 4.49
CA GLY A 315 -9.04 6.44 4.79
C GLY A 315 -8.20 7.56 4.19
N MET A 316 -6.88 7.38 4.09
CA MET A 316 -5.98 8.33 3.45
C MET A 316 -6.20 8.35 1.92
N VAL A 317 -6.36 7.17 1.32
CA VAL A 317 -6.61 7.05 -0.12
C VAL A 317 -7.97 7.64 -0.46
N ALA A 318 -9.02 7.32 0.29
CA ALA A 318 -10.35 7.87 0.09
C ALA A 318 -10.39 9.41 0.22
N LYS A 319 -9.61 10.00 1.16
CA LYS A 319 -9.49 11.47 1.25
C LYS A 319 -8.88 12.06 -0.02
N GLY A 320 -7.76 11.51 -0.50
CA GLY A 320 -7.08 12.01 -1.70
C GLY A 320 -7.88 11.79 -2.99
N ALA A 321 -8.62 10.70 -3.09
CA ALA A 321 -9.46 10.39 -4.25
C ALA A 321 -10.55 11.46 -4.51
N ARG A 322 -11.03 12.14 -3.47
CA ARG A 322 -12.05 13.20 -3.61
C ARG A 322 -11.53 14.45 -4.36
N GLU A 323 -10.23 14.66 -4.34
CA GLU A 323 -9.58 15.86 -4.88
C GLU A 323 -8.79 15.58 -6.16
N ALA A 324 -8.81 14.33 -6.65
CA ALA A 324 -8.02 13.88 -7.78
C ALA A 324 -8.84 13.16 -8.83
N ASP A 325 -8.32 13.16 -10.03
CA ASP A 325 -8.90 12.48 -11.18
C ASP A 325 -8.32 11.07 -11.34
N LEU A 326 -7.11 10.83 -10.80
CA LEU A 326 -6.39 9.57 -10.82
C LEU A 326 -5.67 9.32 -9.49
N LEU A 327 -5.59 8.06 -9.09
CA LEU A 327 -4.72 7.59 -8.00
C LEU A 327 -3.40 7.10 -8.60
N ILE A 328 -2.29 7.47 -8.00
CA ILE A 328 -0.98 6.98 -8.39
C ILE A 328 -0.21 6.47 -7.18
N THR A 329 0.32 5.26 -7.27
CA THR A 329 1.24 4.73 -6.26
C THR A 329 2.54 4.26 -6.88
N ILE A 330 3.64 4.57 -6.23
CA ILE A 330 4.97 4.07 -6.56
C ILE A 330 5.54 3.32 -5.37
N SER A 331 6.25 2.25 -5.62
CA SER A 331 6.83 1.42 -4.57
C SER A 331 8.22 0.89 -4.94
N ASN A 332 8.95 0.49 -3.91
CA ASN A 332 10.18 -0.26 -4.02
C ASN A 332 10.04 -1.56 -3.19
N ASP A 333 9.39 -2.55 -3.77
CA ASP A 333 9.09 -3.82 -3.10
C ASP A 333 10.27 -4.81 -3.09
N THR A 334 11.46 -4.41 -3.59
CA THR A 334 12.68 -5.24 -3.53
C THR A 334 13.11 -5.55 -2.09
N TRP A 335 12.65 -4.78 -1.11
CA TRP A 335 12.82 -5.06 0.32
C TRP A 335 12.24 -6.42 0.76
N PHE A 336 11.22 -6.89 0.08
CA PHE A 336 10.53 -8.15 0.40
C PHE A 336 11.15 -9.36 -0.29
N GLY A 337 12.15 -9.15 -1.19
CA GLY A 337 12.75 -10.23 -1.98
C GLY A 337 11.71 -11.04 -2.75
N ASP A 338 11.92 -12.35 -2.86
CA ASP A 338 11.02 -13.28 -3.55
C ASP A 338 9.85 -13.76 -2.67
N SER A 339 9.50 -13.02 -1.62
CA SER A 339 8.37 -13.35 -0.75
C SER A 339 7.02 -13.01 -1.41
N ILE A 340 5.92 -13.35 -0.73
CA ILE A 340 4.57 -12.97 -1.16
C ILE A 340 4.26 -11.47 -0.96
N GLY A 341 5.11 -10.72 -0.25
CA GLY A 341 4.91 -9.31 0.10
C GLY A 341 4.56 -8.42 -1.09
N PRO A 342 5.32 -8.42 -2.20
CA PRO A 342 5.01 -7.60 -3.37
C PRO A 342 3.63 -7.88 -3.97
N TRP A 343 3.23 -9.15 -4.03
CA TRP A 343 1.91 -9.55 -4.54
C TRP A 343 0.78 -9.09 -3.63
N GLN A 344 0.96 -9.17 -2.31
CA GLN A 344 0.01 -8.64 -1.35
C GLN A 344 -0.11 -7.12 -1.45
N HIS A 345 1.01 -6.42 -1.61
CA HIS A 345 1.04 -4.97 -1.78
C HIS A 345 0.30 -4.54 -3.06
N LEU A 346 0.55 -5.21 -4.18
CA LEU A 346 -0.20 -4.98 -5.42
C LEU A 346 -1.69 -5.24 -5.24
N GLN A 347 -2.07 -6.32 -4.55
CA GLN A 347 -3.47 -6.65 -4.30
C GLN A 347 -4.18 -5.59 -3.44
N ILE A 348 -3.47 -5.01 -2.47
CA ILE A 348 -3.97 -3.88 -1.67
C ILE A 348 -4.18 -2.66 -2.57
N ALA A 349 -3.22 -2.32 -3.44
CA ALA A 349 -3.34 -1.21 -4.38
C ALA A 349 -4.52 -1.40 -5.34
N GLN A 350 -4.71 -2.61 -5.86
CA GLN A 350 -5.87 -2.96 -6.69
C GLN A 350 -7.19 -2.76 -5.94
N MET A 351 -7.24 -3.13 -4.64
CA MET A 351 -8.42 -2.90 -3.80
C MET A 351 -8.73 -1.41 -3.67
N ARG A 352 -7.70 -0.56 -3.47
CA ARG A 352 -7.89 0.91 -3.42
C ARG A 352 -8.51 1.45 -4.72
N GLY A 353 -8.12 0.92 -5.87
CA GLY A 353 -8.71 1.30 -7.15
C GLY A 353 -10.16 0.82 -7.34
N ARG A 354 -10.63 -0.15 -6.56
CA ARG A 354 -12.03 -0.62 -6.57
C ARG A 354 -12.94 0.12 -5.59
N GLU A 355 -12.40 0.58 -4.46
CA GLU A 355 -13.09 1.37 -3.44
C GLU A 355 -13.37 2.80 -3.90
#